data_c7906533cf80fb445447984d6682fa89
#
_entry.id   c7906533cf80fb445447984d6682fa89
#
_cell.length_a   1.000
_cell.length_b   1.000
_cell.length_c   1.000
_cell.angle_alpha   90.00
_cell.angle_beta   90.00
_cell.angle_gamma   90.00
#
_symmetry.space_group_name_H-M   'P 1'
#
loop_
_entity.id
_entity.type
_entity.pdbx_description
1 polymer ?
#
loop_
_entity_poly.entity_id
_entity_poly.type
_entity_poly.pdbx_seq_one_letter_code
_entity_poly.pdbx_strand_id
1 'polypeptide(L)'
;MRIENIGFIGLGAMGSVMAPLLGKSGYNVLGYDIGSKIEKSTGVSQVQSLNDLKNMDVIIFMLPNSKIVAQVINELLDINTKSILIDMSSSDPRETKQLGKTLQDKGINFLDAPVSGGVSRAKTGNLMIMAGGKLEHIKIVKNLLSVMGKVQFAGPLGSGHAIKALNNYVSAAGLIASFEALATARSFGIEPENFLKIINGATGKNNTTEVKLDKFVVSEKFNSGFALDLMVKDVSIANSLVKDLTTKNPLSKSVSHYLSKTLEELGGNPDHTEVYKVLLKN
;
A
#
# COMPACT_ATOMS: atom_id res chain seq x y z
N MET A 1 -7.00 -27.41 -3.75
CA MET A 1 -6.59 -26.76 -5.01
C MET A 1 -5.09 -26.53 -4.93
N ARG A 2 -4.32 -26.98 -5.92
CA ARG A 2 -2.89 -26.66 -6.05
C ARG A 2 -2.78 -25.39 -6.88
N ILE A 3 -2.09 -24.39 -6.36
CA ILE A 3 -1.87 -23.12 -7.05
C ILE A 3 -0.48 -23.19 -7.70
N GLU A 4 -0.43 -23.05 -9.02
CA GLU A 4 0.80 -23.11 -9.81
C GLU A 4 0.96 -21.92 -10.75
N ASN A 5 -0.16 -21.43 -11.35
CA ASN A 5 -0.17 -20.39 -12.36
C ASN A 5 -0.71 -19.08 -11.81
N ILE A 6 0.10 -18.04 -11.83
CA ILE A 6 -0.19 -16.73 -11.26
C ILE A 6 -0.20 -15.66 -12.35
N GLY A 7 -1.31 -14.94 -12.46
CA GLY A 7 -1.36 -13.67 -13.15
C GLY A 7 -0.97 -12.54 -12.19
N PHE A 8 -0.07 -11.67 -12.58
CA PHE A 8 0.32 -10.50 -11.78
C PHE A 8 0.11 -9.23 -12.61
N ILE A 9 -0.86 -8.40 -12.21
CA ILE A 9 -1.26 -7.21 -12.95
C ILE A 9 -0.80 -5.97 -12.19
N GLY A 10 -0.02 -5.13 -12.88
CA GLY A 10 0.66 -3.97 -12.31
C GLY A 10 2.11 -4.29 -11.93
N LEU A 11 3.05 -3.92 -12.80
CA LEU A 11 4.49 -4.14 -12.65
C LEU A 11 5.26 -2.84 -12.37
N GLY A 12 4.59 -1.86 -11.76
CA GLY A 12 5.21 -0.63 -11.30
C GLY A 12 6.19 -0.84 -10.12
N ALA A 13 6.46 0.20 -9.34
CA ALA A 13 7.48 0.19 -8.27
C ALA A 13 7.35 -1.00 -7.28
N MET A 14 6.14 -1.40 -6.92
CA MET A 14 5.91 -2.54 -6.02
C MET A 14 5.84 -3.86 -6.78
N GLY A 15 5.02 -3.94 -7.83
CA GLY A 15 4.79 -5.19 -8.57
C GLY A 15 6.05 -5.74 -9.24
N SER A 16 6.93 -4.86 -9.74
CA SER A 16 8.21 -5.26 -10.35
C SER A 16 9.18 -5.97 -9.39
N VAL A 17 9.00 -5.80 -8.08
CA VAL A 17 9.80 -6.48 -7.07
C VAL A 17 9.04 -7.62 -6.37
N MET A 18 7.70 -7.58 -6.35
CA MET A 18 6.87 -8.61 -5.72
C MET A 18 6.69 -9.84 -6.63
N ALA A 19 6.35 -9.63 -7.92
CA ALA A 19 6.12 -10.71 -8.88
C ALA A 19 7.33 -11.64 -9.04
N PRO A 20 8.59 -11.15 -9.14
CA PRO A 20 9.77 -12.01 -9.19
C PRO A 20 9.97 -12.93 -7.99
N LEU A 21 9.52 -12.56 -6.80
CA LEU A 21 9.61 -13.44 -5.63
C LEU A 21 8.79 -14.71 -5.83
N LEU A 22 7.61 -14.59 -6.46
CA LEU A 22 6.75 -15.72 -6.78
C LEU A 22 7.41 -16.65 -7.81
N GLY A 23 7.97 -16.08 -8.88
CA GLY A 23 8.71 -16.86 -9.89
C GLY A 23 9.90 -17.61 -9.31
N LYS A 24 10.70 -16.95 -8.46
CA LYS A 24 11.83 -17.57 -7.74
C LYS A 24 11.39 -18.67 -6.76
N SER A 25 10.15 -18.63 -6.28
CA SER A 25 9.58 -19.64 -5.40
C SER A 25 8.91 -20.79 -6.15
N GLY A 26 9.07 -20.85 -7.47
CA GLY A 26 8.63 -21.98 -8.30
C GLY A 26 7.23 -21.84 -8.88
N TYR A 27 6.55 -20.67 -8.76
CA TYR A 27 5.29 -20.42 -9.44
C TYR A 27 5.53 -20.03 -10.90
N ASN A 28 4.62 -20.44 -11.80
CA ASN A 28 4.57 -19.93 -13.16
C ASN A 28 3.87 -18.56 -13.14
N VAL A 29 4.63 -17.49 -13.38
CA VAL A 29 4.13 -16.12 -13.25
C VAL A 29 4.03 -15.44 -14.60
N LEU A 30 2.81 -15.07 -15.00
CA LEU A 30 2.55 -14.19 -16.13
C LEU A 30 2.27 -12.77 -15.62
N GLY A 31 3.09 -11.81 -16.04
CA GLY A 31 2.97 -10.41 -15.63
C GLY A 31 2.33 -9.57 -16.74
N TYR A 32 1.40 -8.68 -16.36
CA TYR A 32 0.78 -7.72 -17.28
C TYR A 32 0.89 -6.29 -16.74
N ASP A 33 1.31 -5.36 -17.59
CA ASP A 33 1.33 -3.93 -17.31
C ASP A 33 1.28 -3.14 -18.63
N ILE A 34 0.54 -2.03 -18.64
CA ILE A 34 0.38 -1.20 -19.84
C ILE A 34 1.58 -0.27 -20.11
N GLY A 35 2.39 0.04 -19.11
CA GLY A 35 3.49 1.01 -19.22
C GLY A 35 4.84 0.49 -18.76
N SER A 36 4.85 -0.45 -17.82
CA SER A 36 6.10 -0.99 -17.25
C SER A 36 6.57 -2.24 -17.99
N LYS A 37 7.88 -2.40 -18.08
CA LYS A 37 8.51 -3.62 -18.59
C LYS A 37 9.28 -4.31 -17.48
N ILE A 38 9.24 -5.65 -17.45
CA ILE A 38 10.02 -6.46 -16.54
C ILE A 38 11.08 -7.25 -17.30
N GLU A 39 12.26 -7.43 -16.71
CA GLU A 39 13.34 -8.19 -17.34
C GLU A 39 13.02 -9.70 -17.34
N LYS A 40 13.33 -10.39 -18.43
CA LYS A 40 13.13 -11.85 -18.56
C LYS A 40 13.85 -12.67 -17.50
N SER A 41 14.97 -12.16 -16.97
CA SER A 41 15.78 -12.81 -15.92
C SER A 41 15.07 -12.91 -14.56
N THR A 42 13.92 -12.27 -14.40
CA THR A 42 13.23 -12.17 -13.10
C THR A 42 12.39 -13.41 -12.73
N GLY A 43 12.19 -14.36 -13.67
CA GLY A 43 11.26 -15.48 -13.50
C GLY A 43 9.80 -15.12 -13.72
N VAL A 44 9.52 -13.96 -14.32
CA VAL A 44 8.20 -13.49 -14.72
C VAL A 44 8.16 -13.39 -16.24
N SER A 45 7.18 -14.03 -16.88
CA SER A 45 6.94 -13.91 -18.32
C SER A 45 5.93 -12.79 -18.55
N GLN A 46 6.37 -11.66 -19.14
CA GLN A 46 5.47 -10.56 -19.43
C GLN A 46 4.61 -10.84 -20.66
N VAL A 47 3.29 -10.67 -20.51
CA VAL A 47 2.29 -10.83 -21.57
C VAL A 47 1.77 -9.47 -22.03
N GLN A 48 1.15 -9.44 -23.23
CA GLN A 48 0.66 -8.23 -23.88
C GLN A 48 -0.86 -8.08 -23.80
N SER A 49 -1.57 -9.11 -23.35
CA SER A 49 -3.03 -9.13 -23.28
C SER A 49 -3.51 -9.76 -21.98
N LEU A 50 -4.60 -9.21 -21.42
CA LEU A 50 -5.31 -9.83 -20.30
C LEU A 50 -5.88 -11.20 -20.65
N ASN A 51 -6.15 -11.48 -21.94
CA ASN A 51 -6.58 -12.81 -22.40
C ASN A 51 -5.58 -13.91 -22.05
N ASP A 52 -4.29 -13.61 -22.00
CA ASP A 52 -3.25 -14.56 -21.63
C ASP A 52 -3.36 -15.01 -20.16
N LEU A 53 -4.07 -14.22 -19.34
CA LEU A 53 -4.29 -14.49 -17.91
C LEU A 53 -5.59 -15.27 -17.62
N LYS A 54 -6.36 -15.63 -18.64
CA LYS A 54 -7.68 -16.29 -18.49
C LYS A 54 -7.64 -17.54 -17.61
N ASN A 55 -6.60 -18.35 -17.77
CA ASN A 55 -6.48 -19.68 -17.15
C ASN A 55 -5.54 -19.70 -15.92
N MET A 56 -5.32 -18.56 -15.30
CA MET A 56 -4.53 -18.50 -14.08
C MET A 56 -5.33 -19.04 -12.88
N ASP A 57 -4.64 -19.69 -11.94
CA ASP A 57 -5.25 -20.13 -10.68
C ASP A 57 -5.58 -18.94 -9.78
N VAL A 58 -4.67 -17.96 -9.76
CA VAL A 58 -4.79 -16.71 -9.00
C VAL A 58 -4.37 -15.53 -9.87
N ILE A 59 -5.10 -14.41 -9.76
CA ILE A 59 -4.70 -13.14 -10.35
C ILE A 59 -4.53 -12.11 -9.23
N ILE A 60 -3.33 -11.53 -9.15
CA ILE A 60 -2.95 -10.51 -8.17
C ILE A 60 -2.94 -9.14 -8.86
N PHE A 61 -3.58 -8.15 -8.22
CA PHE A 61 -3.55 -6.75 -8.66
C PHE A 61 -2.64 -5.94 -7.75
N MET A 62 -1.77 -5.12 -8.34
CA MET A 62 -0.94 -4.13 -7.68
C MET A 62 -1.01 -2.81 -8.48
N LEU A 63 -2.16 -2.16 -8.39
CA LEU A 63 -2.59 -1.05 -9.25
C LEU A 63 -2.73 0.26 -8.45
N PRO A 64 -2.77 1.44 -9.10
CA PRO A 64 -2.77 2.73 -8.42
C PRO A 64 -3.97 2.99 -7.50
N ASN A 65 -5.17 2.52 -7.88
CA ASN A 65 -6.42 2.80 -7.15
C ASN A 65 -7.53 1.80 -7.48
N SER A 66 -8.61 1.83 -6.70
CA SER A 66 -9.77 0.95 -6.82
C SER A 66 -10.49 1.07 -8.17
N LYS A 67 -10.51 2.25 -8.81
CA LYS A 67 -11.19 2.45 -10.09
C LYS A 67 -10.50 1.64 -11.20
N ILE A 68 -9.17 1.69 -11.22
CA ILE A 68 -8.37 0.90 -12.18
C ILE A 68 -8.52 -0.59 -11.89
N VAL A 69 -8.52 -1.01 -10.61
CA VAL A 69 -8.77 -2.40 -10.22
C VAL A 69 -10.13 -2.87 -10.74
N ALA A 70 -11.19 -2.10 -10.53
CA ALA A 70 -12.53 -2.44 -11.00
C ALA A 70 -12.62 -2.52 -12.54
N GLN A 71 -11.96 -1.60 -13.25
CA GLN A 71 -11.90 -1.63 -14.71
C GLN A 71 -11.23 -2.92 -15.20
N VAL A 72 -10.05 -3.26 -14.71
CA VAL A 72 -9.32 -4.46 -15.12
C VAL A 72 -10.08 -5.73 -14.75
N ILE A 73 -10.75 -5.77 -13.60
CA ILE A 73 -11.61 -6.90 -13.22
C ILE A 73 -12.78 -7.06 -14.21
N ASN A 74 -13.41 -5.98 -14.66
CA ASN A 74 -14.48 -6.07 -15.66
C ASN A 74 -13.96 -6.67 -16.98
N GLU A 75 -12.79 -6.26 -17.45
CA GLU A 75 -12.16 -6.84 -18.64
C GLU A 75 -11.85 -8.35 -18.46
N LEU A 76 -11.42 -8.76 -17.25
CA LEU A 76 -11.23 -10.19 -16.94
C LEU A 76 -12.54 -10.98 -16.89
N LEU A 77 -13.64 -10.34 -16.48
CA LEU A 77 -14.96 -10.97 -16.51
C LEU A 77 -15.43 -11.22 -17.94
N ASP A 78 -15.16 -10.31 -18.87
CA ASP A 78 -15.51 -10.45 -20.29
C ASP A 78 -14.80 -11.65 -20.95
N ILE A 79 -13.61 -12.01 -20.48
CA ILE A 79 -12.89 -13.21 -20.93
C ILE A 79 -13.18 -14.47 -20.11
N ASN A 80 -14.18 -14.42 -19.20
CA ASN A 80 -14.64 -15.57 -18.40
C ASN A 80 -13.55 -16.20 -17.52
N THR A 81 -12.75 -15.39 -16.82
CA THR A 81 -11.79 -15.91 -15.83
C THR A 81 -12.50 -16.70 -14.71
N LYS A 82 -11.80 -17.71 -14.18
CA LYS A 82 -12.23 -18.48 -13.00
C LYS A 82 -11.22 -18.37 -11.85
N SER A 83 -10.25 -17.51 -11.99
CA SER A 83 -9.17 -17.30 -11.04
C SER A 83 -9.69 -16.78 -9.69
N ILE A 84 -8.97 -17.08 -8.61
CA ILE A 84 -9.11 -16.31 -7.37
C ILE A 84 -8.48 -14.94 -7.60
N LEU A 85 -9.24 -13.88 -7.36
CA LEU A 85 -8.77 -12.50 -7.53
C LEU A 85 -8.29 -11.93 -6.20
N ILE A 86 -7.10 -11.34 -6.17
CA ILE A 86 -6.50 -10.76 -4.95
C ILE A 86 -6.06 -9.34 -5.23
N ASP A 87 -6.73 -8.37 -4.61
CA ASP A 87 -6.33 -6.96 -4.68
C ASP A 87 -5.31 -6.64 -3.58
N MET A 88 -4.05 -6.50 -3.96
CA MET A 88 -2.95 -6.07 -3.10
C MET A 88 -2.65 -4.57 -3.21
N SER A 89 -3.45 -3.84 -3.98
CA SER A 89 -3.38 -2.39 -4.15
C SER A 89 -3.76 -1.64 -2.87
N SER A 90 -3.73 -0.32 -2.90
CA SER A 90 -4.28 0.53 -1.84
C SER A 90 -5.62 1.10 -2.29
N SER A 91 -6.68 0.32 -2.10
CA SER A 91 -8.04 0.56 -2.60
C SER A 91 -8.98 1.08 -1.51
N ASP A 92 -10.08 1.72 -1.91
CA ASP A 92 -11.17 2.09 -0.99
C ASP A 92 -11.94 0.82 -0.56
N PRO A 93 -12.03 0.52 0.74
CA PRO A 93 -12.69 -0.69 1.22
C PRO A 93 -14.19 -0.76 0.89
N ARG A 94 -14.85 0.38 0.65
CA ARG A 94 -16.25 0.43 0.26
C ARG A 94 -16.42 -0.04 -1.18
N GLU A 95 -15.55 0.43 -2.09
CA GLU A 95 -15.52 -0.01 -3.49
C GLU A 95 -15.14 -1.50 -3.57
N THR A 96 -14.20 -1.96 -2.73
CA THR A 96 -13.84 -3.38 -2.61
C THR A 96 -15.03 -4.25 -2.21
N LYS A 97 -15.82 -3.82 -1.21
CA LYS A 97 -17.03 -4.54 -0.79
C LYS A 97 -18.08 -4.59 -1.88
N GLN A 98 -18.29 -3.47 -2.60
CA GLN A 98 -19.24 -3.40 -3.70
C GLN A 98 -18.84 -4.32 -4.85
N LEU A 99 -17.58 -4.27 -5.26
CA LEU A 99 -17.03 -5.13 -6.31
C LEU A 99 -17.12 -6.61 -5.91
N GLY A 100 -16.83 -6.92 -4.63
CA GLY A 100 -16.93 -8.28 -4.11
C GLY A 100 -18.34 -8.87 -4.18
N LYS A 101 -19.38 -8.08 -4.00
CA LYS A 101 -20.78 -8.54 -4.19
C LYS A 101 -21.00 -8.94 -5.66
N THR A 102 -20.61 -8.08 -6.60
CA THR A 102 -20.75 -8.37 -8.04
C THR A 102 -20.00 -9.63 -8.45
N LEU A 103 -18.79 -9.85 -7.89
CA LEU A 103 -17.99 -11.03 -8.17
C LEU A 103 -18.56 -12.30 -7.54
N GLN A 104 -19.13 -12.20 -6.34
CA GLN A 104 -19.80 -13.30 -5.67
C GLN A 104 -21.00 -13.81 -6.48
N ASP A 105 -21.80 -12.92 -7.06
CA ASP A 105 -22.92 -13.28 -7.93
C ASP A 105 -22.50 -14.03 -9.19
N LYS A 106 -21.23 -13.85 -9.59
CA LYS A 106 -20.59 -14.56 -10.72
C LYS A 106 -19.79 -15.79 -10.29
N GLY A 107 -19.81 -16.16 -8.99
CA GLY A 107 -19.08 -17.30 -8.45
C GLY A 107 -17.57 -17.12 -8.40
N ILE A 108 -17.06 -15.88 -8.45
CA ILE A 108 -15.64 -15.56 -8.40
C ILE A 108 -15.22 -15.17 -6.98
N ASN A 109 -14.15 -15.80 -6.51
CA ASN A 109 -13.58 -15.50 -5.19
C ASN A 109 -12.71 -14.25 -5.26
N PHE A 110 -13.00 -13.28 -4.41
CA PHE A 110 -12.28 -12.03 -4.30
C PHE A 110 -11.77 -11.79 -2.88
N LEU A 111 -10.52 -11.39 -2.76
CA LEU A 111 -9.82 -11.06 -1.51
C LEU A 111 -9.15 -9.71 -1.65
N ASP A 112 -9.06 -8.98 -0.55
CA ASP A 112 -8.19 -7.82 -0.44
C ASP A 112 -6.99 -8.16 0.45
N ALA A 113 -5.79 -7.82 -0.01
CA ALA A 113 -4.55 -8.16 0.68
C ALA A 113 -3.49 -7.04 0.54
N PRO A 114 -3.83 -5.79 0.87
CA PRO A 114 -2.89 -4.68 0.77
C PRO A 114 -1.68 -4.89 1.66
N VAL A 115 -0.60 -4.18 1.30
CA VAL A 115 0.72 -4.38 1.89
C VAL A 115 1.24 -3.13 2.61
N SER A 116 2.10 -3.35 3.59
CA SER A 116 2.89 -2.32 4.25
C SER A 116 4.36 -2.74 4.37
N GLY A 117 5.28 -1.78 4.15
CA GLY A 117 6.73 -2.00 4.22
C GLY A 117 7.51 -1.32 3.10
N GLY A 118 6.81 -0.84 2.05
CA GLY A 118 7.41 -0.17 0.90
C GLY A 118 8.30 -1.10 0.04
N VAL A 119 8.93 -0.52 -0.98
CA VAL A 119 9.77 -1.27 -1.95
C VAL A 119 10.92 -2.01 -1.27
N SER A 120 11.52 -1.43 -0.23
CA SER A 120 12.64 -2.02 0.50
C SER A 120 12.28 -3.39 1.11
N ARG A 121 11.14 -3.48 1.82
CA ARG A 121 10.68 -4.75 2.38
C ARG A 121 10.08 -5.69 1.33
N ALA A 122 9.50 -5.13 0.26
CA ALA A 122 8.99 -5.92 -0.85
C ALA A 122 10.12 -6.74 -1.52
N LYS A 123 11.28 -6.12 -1.77
CA LYS A 123 12.46 -6.80 -2.36
C LYS A 123 12.92 -8.05 -1.60
N THR A 124 12.70 -8.08 -0.30
CA THR A 124 13.15 -9.15 0.59
C THR A 124 12.05 -10.09 1.05
N GLY A 125 10.83 -9.95 0.54
CA GLY A 125 9.69 -10.78 0.95
C GLY A 125 9.24 -10.54 2.41
N ASN A 126 9.47 -9.33 2.95
CA ASN A 126 9.20 -8.99 4.35
C ASN A 126 8.06 -7.97 4.51
N LEU A 127 7.09 -8.00 3.61
CA LEU A 127 5.90 -7.15 3.72
C LEU A 127 5.00 -7.60 4.86
N MET A 128 4.25 -6.66 5.46
CA MET A 128 3.05 -6.98 6.21
C MET A 128 1.88 -7.03 5.23
N ILE A 129 1.20 -8.16 5.13
CA ILE A 129 0.06 -8.39 4.23
C ILE A 129 -1.21 -8.48 5.07
N MET A 130 -2.15 -7.60 4.84
CA MET A 130 -3.40 -7.47 5.60
C MET A 130 -4.54 -8.14 4.81
N ALA A 131 -4.78 -9.44 5.04
CA ALA A 131 -5.70 -10.23 4.23
C ALA A 131 -7.14 -10.13 4.72
N GLY A 132 -8.03 -9.57 3.90
CA GLY A 132 -9.47 -9.51 4.09
C GLY A 132 -10.22 -10.44 3.15
N GLY A 133 -11.32 -11.04 3.64
CA GLY A 133 -12.16 -11.96 2.87
C GLY A 133 -12.60 -13.17 3.65
N LYS A 134 -13.15 -14.18 2.95
CA LYS A 134 -13.51 -15.44 3.60
C LYS A 134 -12.25 -16.19 4.05
N LEU A 135 -12.21 -16.60 5.32
CA LEU A 135 -11.04 -17.25 5.92
C LEU A 135 -10.62 -18.53 5.16
N GLU A 136 -11.58 -19.28 4.63
CA GLU A 136 -11.33 -20.46 3.82
C GLU A 136 -10.53 -20.15 2.55
N HIS A 137 -10.87 -19.05 1.85
CA HIS A 137 -10.15 -18.63 0.65
C HIS A 137 -8.76 -18.08 0.99
N ILE A 138 -8.62 -17.35 2.12
CA ILE A 138 -7.33 -16.87 2.59
C ILE A 138 -6.41 -18.05 2.92
N LYS A 139 -6.91 -19.11 3.53
CA LYS A 139 -6.12 -20.33 3.79
C LYS A 139 -5.59 -20.97 2.51
N ILE A 140 -6.37 -20.96 1.41
CA ILE A 140 -5.94 -21.51 0.11
C ILE A 140 -4.73 -20.73 -0.44
N VAL A 141 -4.76 -19.39 -0.36
CA VAL A 141 -3.72 -18.53 -0.95
C VAL A 141 -2.60 -18.16 0.02
N LYS A 142 -2.67 -18.58 1.28
CA LYS A 142 -1.74 -18.17 2.34
C LYS A 142 -0.29 -18.47 1.99
N ASN A 143 0.01 -19.66 1.49
CA ASN A 143 1.38 -20.06 1.15
C ASN A 143 1.94 -19.18 0.01
N LEU A 144 1.11 -18.90 -1.00
CA LEU A 144 1.45 -17.98 -2.09
C LEU A 144 1.77 -16.59 -1.56
N LEU A 145 0.88 -16.01 -0.76
CA LEU A 145 1.09 -14.67 -0.19
C LEU A 145 2.30 -14.62 0.75
N SER A 146 2.57 -15.71 1.49
CA SER A 146 3.69 -15.77 2.43
C SER A 146 5.07 -15.67 1.77
N VAL A 147 5.18 -15.91 0.46
CA VAL A 147 6.40 -15.66 -0.32
C VAL A 147 6.77 -14.16 -0.31
N MET A 148 5.77 -13.28 -0.26
CA MET A 148 5.95 -11.83 -0.32
C MET A 148 5.99 -11.16 1.06
N GLY A 149 5.58 -11.88 2.13
CA GLY A 149 5.58 -11.29 3.47
C GLY A 149 4.78 -12.07 4.50
N LYS A 150 4.62 -11.46 5.68
CA LYS A 150 3.83 -12.02 6.78
C LYS A 150 2.35 -11.72 6.56
N VAL A 151 1.55 -12.78 6.36
CA VAL A 151 0.10 -12.67 6.16
C VAL A 151 -0.61 -12.60 7.50
N GLN A 152 -1.43 -11.57 7.69
CA GLN A 152 -2.31 -11.41 8.85
C GLN A 152 -3.76 -11.33 8.38
N PHE A 153 -4.62 -12.11 9.01
CA PHE A 153 -6.06 -12.01 8.77
C PHE A 153 -6.60 -10.71 9.34
N ALA A 154 -7.22 -9.92 8.49
CA ALA A 154 -7.76 -8.60 8.84
C ALA A 154 -9.26 -8.63 9.17
N GLY A 155 -10.00 -9.63 8.67
CA GLY A 155 -11.45 -9.71 8.81
C GLY A 155 -12.17 -10.01 7.48
N PRO A 156 -13.48 -9.72 7.38
CA PRO A 156 -14.21 -9.88 6.12
C PRO A 156 -13.66 -9.00 5.00
N LEU A 157 -14.13 -9.23 3.77
CA LEU A 157 -13.71 -8.49 2.57
C LEU A 157 -13.77 -6.97 2.78
N GLY A 158 -12.71 -6.28 2.39
CA GLY A 158 -12.47 -4.85 2.60
C GLY A 158 -11.79 -4.50 3.92
N SER A 159 -11.63 -5.46 4.86
CA SER A 159 -10.97 -5.19 6.14
C SER A 159 -9.46 -4.94 5.98
N GLY A 160 -8.80 -5.59 5.04
CA GLY A 160 -7.40 -5.33 4.73
C GLY A 160 -7.19 -3.90 4.26
N HIS A 161 -7.97 -3.45 3.27
CA HIS A 161 -7.93 -2.07 2.76
C HIS A 161 -8.28 -1.04 3.83
N ALA A 162 -9.27 -1.33 4.68
CA ALA A 162 -9.62 -0.45 5.80
C ALA A 162 -8.45 -0.30 6.78
N ILE A 163 -7.83 -1.41 7.21
CA ILE A 163 -6.68 -1.39 8.11
C ILE A 163 -5.49 -0.70 7.43
N LYS A 164 -5.26 -0.92 6.12
CA LYS A 164 -4.21 -0.24 5.37
C LYS A 164 -4.38 1.28 5.39
N ALA A 165 -5.57 1.79 5.10
CA ALA A 165 -5.86 3.22 5.13
C ALA A 165 -5.68 3.80 6.54
N LEU A 166 -6.22 3.13 7.57
CA LEU A 166 -6.07 3.53 8.97
C LEU A 166 -4.61 3.50 9.45
N ASN A 167 -3.83 2.49 9.05
CA ASN A 167 -2.39 2.43 9.32
C ASN A 167 -1.65 3.64 8.73
N ASN A 168 -1.97 4.00 7.49
CA ASN A 168 -1.31 5.14 6.85
C ASN A 168 -1.76 6.47 7.46
N TYR A 169 -3.00 6.59 7.91
CA TYR A 169 -3.47 7.73 8.69
C TYR A 169 -2.69 7.87 10.01
N VAL A 170 -2.56 6.79 10.80
CA VAL A 170 -1.81 6.82 12.06
C VAL A 170 -0.33 7.18 11.81
N SER A 171 0.26 6.61 10.75
CA SER A 171 1.63 6.95 10.35
C SER A 171 1.78 8.42 9.94
N ALA A 172 0.82 8.97 9.22
CA ALA A 172 0.81 10.37 8.78
C ALA A 172 0.62 11.34 9.95
N ALA A 173 -0.28 11.04 10.88
CA ALA A 173 -0.47 11.85 12.08
C ALA A 173 0.80 11.89 12.93
N GLY A 174 1.44 10.74 13.14
CA GLY A 174 2.72 10.66 13.83
C GLY A 174 3.86 11.36 13.09
N LEU A 175 3.83 11.37 11.75
CA LEU A 175 4.81 12.07 10.91
C LEU A 175 4.71 13.59 11.13
N ILE A 176 3.50 14.16 10.99
CA ILE A 176 3.27 15.60 11.15
C ILE A 176 3.69 16.03 12.57
N ALA A 177 3.21 15.33 13.61
CA ALA A 177 3.55 15.64 14.98
C ALA A 177 5.07 15.59 15.26
N SER A 178 5.76 14.61 14.67
CA SER A 178 7.21 14.46 14.82
C SER A 178 7.98 15.56 14.09
N PHE A 179 7.48 16.00 12.94
CA PHE A 179 8.07 17.08 12.17
C PHE A 179 7.92 18.43 12.87
N GLU A 180 6.73 18.75 13.37
CA GLU A 180 6.47 19.95 14.17
C GLU A 180 7.34 19.97 15.43
N ALA A 181 7.45 18.84 16.13
CA ALA A 181 8.28 18.73 17.32
C ALA A 181 9.78 18.95 17.02
N LEU A 182 10.30 18.37 15.92
CA LEU A 182 11.70 18.59 15.51
C LEU A 182 11.95 20.04 15.09
N ALA A 183 11.05 20.64 14.30
CA ALA A 183 11.16 22.04 13.89
C ALA A 183 11.16 22.99 15.11
N THR A 184 10.26 22.75 16.05
CA THR A 184 10.18 23.50 17.31
C THR A 184 11.44 23.32 18.15
N ALA A 185 11.95 22.09 18.31
CA ALA A 185 13.17 21.79 19.04
C ALA A 185 14.39 22.55 18.46
N ARG A 186 14.53 22.53 17.13
CA ARG A 186 15.58 23.31 16.43
C ARG A 186 15.45 24.81 16.72
N SER A 187 14.24 25.36 16.63
CA SER A 187 14.00 26.79 16.91
C SER A 187 14.27 27.15 18.38
N PHE A 188 14.10 26.19 19.30
CA PHE A 188 14.45 26.36 20.71
C PHE A 188 15.96 26.24 20.98
N GLY A 189 16.77 25.82 20.04
CA GLY A 189 18.20 25.60 20.15
C GLY A 189 18.60 24.18 20.58
N ILE A 190 17.72 23.20 20.41
CA ILE A 190 18.02 21.79 20.69
C ILE A 190 18.57 21.15 19.39
N GLU A 191 19.77 20.57 19.52
CA GLU A 191 20.39 19.85 18.42
C GLU A 191 19.56 18.62 18.01
N PRO A 192 19.36 18.37 16.71
CA PRO A 192 18.53 17.26 16.22
C PRO A 192 18.93 15.89 16.78
N GLU A 193 20.22 15.64 16.94
CA GLU A 193 20.75 14.37 17.47
C GLU A 193 20.31 14.16 18.93
N ASN A 194 20.37 15.21 19.75
CA ASN A 194 19.91 15.16 21.14
C ASN A 194 18.40 14.94 21.22
N PHE A 195 17.64 15.66 20.37
CA PHE A 195 16.19 15.47 20.26
C PHE A 195 15.85 14.02 19.93
N LEU A 196 16.46 13.44 18.86
CA LEU A 196 16.20 12.08 18.42
C LEU A 196 16.56 11.04 19.49
N LYS A 197 17.70 11.21 20.16
CA LYS A 197 18.13 10.31 21.23
C LYS A 197 17.13 10.26 22.36
N ILE A 198 16.63 11.42 22.79
CA ILE A 198 15.70 11.53 23.92
C ILE A 198 14.31 11.05 23.53
N ILE A 199 13.76 11.51 22.39
CA ILE A 199 12.40 11.16 21.97
C ILE A 199 12.26 9.65 21.72
N ASN A 200 13.29 9.01 21.16
CA ASN A 200 13.30 7.57 20.91
C ASN A 200 13.52 6.72 22.17
N GLY A 201 14.01 7.31 23.25
CA GLY A 201 14.06 6.69 24.57
C GLY A 201 12.83 6.94 25.45
N ALA A 202 11.91 7.79 25.01
CA ALA A 202 10.74 8.23 25.74
C ALA A 202 9.42 7.79 25.07
N THR A 203 8.28 8.16 25.67
CA THR A 203 6.94 7.77 25.19
C THR A 203 6.52 8.40 23.86
N GLY A 204 7.21 9.44 23.39
CA GLY A 204 6.98 10.06 22.08
C GLY A 204 7.51 9.27 20.88
N LYS A 205 8.23 8.18 21.13
CA LYS A 205 8.75 7.30 20.08
C LYS A 205 7.67 6.80 19.15
N ASN A 206 7.90 6.90 17.84
CA ASN A 206 7.04 6.36 16.80
C ASN A 206 7.86 6.00 15.55
N ASN A 207 7.21 5.47 14.51
CA ASN A 207 7.90 5.07 13.27
C ASN A 207 8.68 6.23 12.62
N THR A 208 8.16 7.45 12.68
CA THR A 208 8.84 8.61 12.10
C THR A 208 10.09 8.97 12.88
N THR A 209 10.02 9.05 14.20
CA THR A 209 11.16 9.41 15.05
C THR A 209 12.26 8.36 14.98
N GLU A 210 11.90 7.07 14.89
CA GLU A 210 12.86 5.95 14.90
C GLU A 210 13.52 5.69 13.55
N VAL A 211 12.76 5.86 12.43
CA VAL A 211 13.20 5.40 11.11
C VAL A 211 13.43 6.53 10.13
N LYS A 212 12.64 7.61 10.21
CA LYS A 212 12.58 8.61 9.13
C LYS A 212 13.33 9.89 9.42
N LEU A 213 13.24 10.42 10.66
CA LEU A 213 13.79 11.75 10.96
C LEU A 213 15.29 11.83 10.69
N ASP A 214 16.07 10.94 11.27
CA ASP A 214 17.53 10.95 11.06
C ASP A 214 17.89 10.72 9.60
N LYS A 215 17.38 9.62 9.05
CA LYS A 215 17.78 9.11 7.76
C LYS A 215 17.40 10.01 6.58
N PHE A 216 16.28 10.72 6.65
CA PHE A 216 15.71 11.43 5.52
C PHE A 216 15.51 12.92 5.74
N VAL A 217 15.25 13.34 6.98
CA VAL A 217 14.93 14.74 7.31
C VAL A 217 16.16 15.47 7.83
N VAL A 218 16.83 14.98 8.86
CA VAL A 218 18.06 15.58 9.40
C VAL A 218 19.19 15.51 8.38
N SER A 219 19.28 14.41 7.63
CA SER A 219 20.22 14.25 6.53
C SER A 219 19.86 15.03 5.25
N GLU A 220 18.70 15.68 5.22
CA GLU A 220 18.15 16.44 4.08
C GLU A 220 17.99 15.65 2.76
N LYS A 221 17.96 14.32 2.82
CA LYS A 221 17.86 13.47 1.62
C LYS A 221 16.44 13.41 1.04
N PHE A 222 15.42 13.45 1.87
CA PHE A 222 13.99 13.44 1.50
C PHE A 222 13.63 12.39 0.43
N ASN A 223 14.18 11.18 0.57
CA ASN A 223 14.06 10.10 -0.42
C ASN A 223 13.69 8.75 0.20
N SER A 224 12.66 8.75 1.04
CA SER A 224 12.18 7.53 1.71
C SER A 224 11.59 6.50 0.74
N GLY A 225 11.22 6.94 -0.49
CA GLY A 225 10.64 6.12 -1.53
C GLY A 225 9.13 5.92 -1.42
N PHE A 226 8.44 6.79 -0.65
CA PHE A 226 6.99 6.82 -0.58
C PHE A 226 6.48 8.22 -0.95
N ALA A 227 5.79 8.32 -2.08
CA ALA A 227 5.30 9.57 -2.62
C ALA A 227 4.17 10.17 -1.76
N LEU A 228 4.14 11.49 -1.64
CA LEU A 228 3.17 12.21 -0.81
C LEU A 228 1.74 12.09 -1.34
N ASP A 229 1.54 12.03 -2.65
CA ASP A 229 0.22 11.85 -3.28
C ASP A 229 -0.43 10.53 -2.85
N LEU A 230 0.36 9.45 -2.75
CA LEU A 230 -0.12 8.16 -2.25
C LEU A 230 -0.50 8.24 -0.76
N MET A 231 0.25 8.98 0.05
CA MET A 231 -0.10 9.21 1.45
C MET A 231 -1.39 10.03 1.56
N VAL A 232 -1.53 11.10 0.78
CA VAL A 232 -2.76 11.92 0.71
C VAL A 232 -3.97 11.07 0.34
N LYS A 233 -3.87 10.24 -0.70
CA LYS A 233 -4.93 9.32 -1.11
C LYS A 233 -5.34 8.39 0.05
N ASP A 234 -4.39 7.71 0.68
CA ASP A 234 -4.68 6.74 1.72
C ASP A 234 -5.28 7.39 2.97
N VAL A 235 -4.78 8.58 3.36
CA VAL A 235 -5.32 9.35 4.49
C VAL A 235 -6.72 9.89 4.16
N SER A 236 -7.00 10.26 2.92
CA SER A 236 -8.34 10.67 2.49
C SER A 236 -9.35 9.53 2.61
N ILE A 237 -8.96 8.31 2.22
CA ILE A 237 -9.79 7.10 2.42
C ILE A 237 -10.07 6.89 3.92
N ALA A 238 -9.02 6.96 4.77
CA ALA A 238 -9.16 6.82 6.21
C ALA A 238 -10.08 7.90 6.81
N ASN A 239 -9.92 9.17 6.42
CA ASN A 239 -10.78 10.27 6.88
C ASN A 239 -12.25 10.05 6.49
N SER A 240 -12.51 9.56 5.28
CA SER A 240 -13.88 9.21 4.85
C SER A 240 -14.45 8.06 5.69
N LEU A 241 -13.68 7.01 5.98
CA LEU A 241 -14.13 5.91 6.85
C LEU A 241 -14.43 6.40 8.27
N VAL A 242 -13.57 7.23 8.84
CA VAL A 242 -13.78 7.78 10.18
C VAL A 242 -15.03 8.66 10.21
N LYS A 243 -15.23 9.50 9.17
CA LYS A 243 -16.44 10.33 9.04
C LYS A 243 -17.72 9.50 8.99
N ASP A 244 -17.70 8.39 8.25
CA ASP A 244 -18.90 7.57 8.03
C ASP A 244 -19.23 6.65 9.24
N LEU A 245 -18.22 6.24 10.01
CA LEU A 245 -18.34 5.21 11.04
C LEU A 245 -18.21 5.72 12.47
N THR A 246 -17.77 6.97 12.67
CA THR A 246 -17.59 7.58 13.99
C THR A 246 -18.30 8.92 14.08
N THR A 247 -18.73 9.30 15.30
CA THR A 247 -19.45 10.56 15.52
C THR A 247 -18.55 11.79 15.54
N LYS A 248 -17.26 11.64 15.82
CA LYS A 248 -16.28 12.73 15.91
C LYS A 248 -14.96 12.32 15.27
N ASN A 249 -14.41 13.17 14.42
CA ASN A 249 -13.20 12.92 13.65
C ASN A 249 -12.26 14.15 13.55
N PRO A 250 -11.93 14.82 14.66
CA PRO A 250 -11.21 16.10 14.60
C PRO A 250 -9.81 15.94 13.99
N LEU A 251 -9.09 14.89 14.36
CA LEU A 251 -7.71 14.71 13.92
C LEU A 251 -7.60 14.22 12.48
N SER A 252 -8.39 13.24 12.07
CA SER A 252 -8.31 12.69 10.71
C SER A 252 -8.62 13.74 9.64
N LYS A 253 -9.58 14.64 9.92
CA LYS A 253 -9.91 15.77 9.06
C LYS A 253 -8.73 16.75 8.96
N SER A 254 -8.11 17.10 10.08
CA SER A 254 -6.97 18.05 10.12
C SER A 254 -5.76 17.48 9.39
N VAL A 255 -5.40 16.22 9.63
CA VAL A 255 -4.28 15.53 8.97
C VAL A 255 -4.51 15.45 7.46
N SER A 256 -5.71 15.03 7.03
CA SER A 256 -6.06 14.93 5.61
C SER A 256 -5.97 16.30 4.92
N HIS A 257 -6.53 17.34 5.53
CA HIS A 257 -6.51 18.69 4.99
C HIS A 257 -5.07 19.26 4.89
N TYR A 258 -4.27 19.09 5.95
CA TYR A 258 -2.90 19.55 5.99
C TYR A 258 -2.05 18.92 4.88
N LEU A 259 -2.10 17.59 4.74
CA LEU A 259 -1.34 16.88 3.71
C LEU A 259 -1.77 17.26 2.29
N SER A 260 -3.08 17.44 2.05
CA SER A 260 -3.56 17.85 0.73
C SER A 260 -3.04 19.25 0.35
N LYS A 261 -3.11 20.21 1.28
CA LYS A 261 -2.54 21.55 1.07
C LYS A 261 -1.02 21.54 0.86
N THR A 262 -0.32 20.72 1.65
CA THR A 262 1.15 20.59 1.51
C THR A 262 1.52 19.98 0.14
N LEU A 263 0.75 19.03 -0.37
CA LEU A 263 0.96 18.47 -1.70
C LEU A 263 0.77 19.55 -2.79
N GLU A 264 -0.28 20.36 -2.68
CA GLU A 264 -0.53 21.49 -3.59
C GLU A 264 0.61 22.51 -3.56
N GLU A 265 1.13 22.83 -2.37
CA GLU A 265 2.21 23.80 -2.18
C GLU A 265 3.57 23.30 -2.74
N LEU A 266 3.90 22.04 -2.49
CA LEU A 266 5.14 21.44 -2.98
C LEU A 266 5.10 21.19 -4.50
N GLY A 267 3.94 20.80 -5.02
CA GLY A 267 3.77 20.45 -6.44
C GLY A 267 4.55 19.20 -6.86
N GLY A 268 4.40 18.80 -8.11
CA GLY A 268 5.11 17.65 -8.66
C GLY A 268 4.78 16.31 -7.99
N ASN A 269 5.80 15.49 -7.73
CA ASN A 269 5.67 14.20 -7.05
C ASN A 269 6.67 14.10 -5.88
N PRO A 270 6.46 14.88 -4.80
CA PRO A 270 7.39 14.91 -3.67
C PRO A 270 7.34 13.62 -2.85
N ASP A 271 8.47 13.27 -2.22
CA ASP A 271 8.50 12.26 -1.17
C ASP A 271 7.74 12.79 0.08
N HIS A 272 7.02 11.93 0.79
CA HIS A 272 6.23 12.37 1.95
C HIS A 272 7.08 12.97 3.08
N THR A 273 8.39 12.74 3.10
CA THR A 273 9.30 13.37 4.06
C THR A 273 9.56 14.85 3.74
N GLU A 274 9.28 15.30 2.50
CA GLU A 274 9.39 16.71 2.10
C GLU A 274 8.33 17.61 2.76
N VAL A 275 7.30 17.05 3.36
CA VAL A 275 6.34 17.77 4.21
C VAL A 275 7.07 18.62 5.28
N TYR A 276 8.23 18.17 5.77
CA TYR A 276 9.04 18.92 6.71
C TYR A 276 9.51 20.29 6.19
N LYS A 277 9.76 20.40 4.87
CA LYS A 277 10.24 21.64 4.24
C LYS A 277 9.22 22.79 4.35
N VAL A 278 7.94 22.46 4.32
CA VAL A 278 6.84 23.44 4.42
C VAL A 278 6.75 24.04 5.82
N LEU A 279 7.08 23.26 6.86
CA LEU A 279 7.10 23.74 8.25
C LEU A 279 8.22 24.75 8.53
N LEU A 280 9.27 24.77 7.70
CA LEU A 280 10.42 25.69 7.85
C LEU A 280 10.29 26.97 7.05
N LYS A 281 9.25 27.11 6.21
CA LYS A 281 8.97 28.33 5.46
C LYS A 281 8.27 29.33 6.40
N ASN A 282 8.98 30.34 6.83
CA ASN A 282 8.46 31.55 7.47
C ASN A 282 8.20 32.61 6.41
#